data_c36eb531706f4f728e5006f5dd0f36cd
#
_entry.id   c36eb531706f4f728e5006f5dd0f36cd
#
_cell.length_a   1.000
_cell.length_b   1.000
_cell.length_c   1.000
_cell.angle_alpha   90.00
_cell.angle_beta   90.00
_cell.angle_gamma   90.00
#
_symmetry.space_group_name_H-M   'P 1'
#
loop_
_entity.id
_entity.type
_entity.pdbx_description
1 polymer ?
#
loop_
_entity_poly.entity_id
_entity_poly.type
_entity_poly.pdbx_seq_one_letter_code
_entity_poly.pdbx_strand_id
1 'polypeptide(L)'
;MNKDYEPIEIEKAAQVAWDTNVSSKVNFTNTKNKYYVLSMFPYPSGKLHIGHVRNYTIGDVIARSNKMIGKNVFQPMGWDSFGLPAENAAIKNNVHPEEWTKKNITHMREQLKNIGILYDWDNELSTSDPKYFRWEQWFFIQLLKKGLVYRKLSEVNWDPVDKTVLANEQVIDGRGWRSGALVERREIPQWFLKITDYADVLLNDLKKLSEWPEPVKLMQKNWIGKSKGLNIKFKLKESDQILTVFTTRPDTIFGVSYVAISINHLIAKELSSTNNDIKQFIEKYQKLTLSEEVSSKLDKDGIFTKLYCIHPLTNKEVPLWIANYVLDTYGTGVVMGCLLYTSDAADELCR
;
A
#
# COMPACT_ATOMS: atom_id res chain seq x y z
N MET A 1 43.47 -21.95 -29.72
CA MET A 1 42.16 -21.22 -29.74
C MET A 1 41.28 -21.94 -30.74
N ASN A 2 40.18 -22.52 -30.32
CA ASN A 2 39.17 -23.03 -31.26
C ASN A 2 38.72 -21.90 -32.14
N LYS A 3 38.64 -22.16 -33.44
CA LYS A 3 38.27 -21.11 -34.43
C LYS A 3 36.79 -20.73 -34.38
N ASP A 4 35.97 -21.57 -33.78
CA ASP A 4 34.52 -21.33 -33.68
C ASP A 4 34.14 -21.01 -32.25
N TYR A 5 33.33 -19.95 -32.09
CA TYR A 5 32.78 -19.54 -30.79
C TYR A 5 31.59 -20.41 -30.46
N GLU A 6 31.75 -21.30 -29.47
CA GLU A 6 30.67 -22.16 -28.97
C GLU A 6 30.16 -21.65 -27.62
N PRO A 7 29.12 -20.81 -27.60
CA PRO A 7 28.67 -20.11 -26.38
C PRO A 7 28.40 -21.04 -25.21
N ILE A 8 27.67 -22.13 -25.45
CA ILE A 8 27.22 -23.06 -24.41
C ILE A 8 28.39 -23.74 -23.67
N GLU A 9 29.41 -24.14 -24.40
CA GLU A 9 30.60 -24.78 -23.80
C GLU A 9 31.45 -23.77 -23.02
N ILE A 10 31.61 -22.56 -23.60
CA ILE A 10 32.40 -21.50 -22.97
C ILE A 10 31.69 -20.99 -21.69
N GLU A 11 30.40 -20.82 -21.74
CA GLU A 11 29.61 -20.40 -20.58
C GLU A 11 29.63 -21.41 -19.45
N LYS A 12 29.48 -22.69 -19.75
CA LYS A 12 29.61 -23.77 -18.76
C LYS A 12 31.01 -23.83 -18.13
N ALA A 13 32.05 -23.72 -18.95
CA ALA A 13 33.42 -23.69 -18.46
C ALA A 13 33.70 -22.50 -17.55
N ALA A 14 33.18 -21.33 -17.92
CA ALA A 14 33.26 -20.11 -17.11
C ALA A 14 32.52 -20.24 -15.76
N GLN A 15 31.31 -20.80 -15.75
CA GLN A 15 30.52 -21.02 -14.52
C GLN A 15 31.25 -22.00 -13.59
N VAL A 16 31.79 -23.11 -14.11
CA VAL A 16 32.61 -24.06 -13.32
C VAL A 16 33.84 -23.37 -12.74
N ALA A 17 34.51 -22.52 -13.52
CA ALA A 17 35.68 -21.77 -13.05
C ALA A 17 35.29 -20.77 -11.93
N TRP A 18 34.15 -20.10 -12.04
CA TRP A 18 33.68 -19.19 -11.01
C TRP A 18 33.33 -19.89 -9.70
N ASP A 19 32.67 -21.04 -9.77
CA ASP A 19 32.32 -21.84 -8.60
C ASP A 19 33.59 -22.38 -7.92
N THR A 20 34.55 -22.86 -8.70
CA THR A 20 35.84 -23.41 -8.20
C THR A 20 36.68 -22.32 -7.52
N ASN A 21 36.75 -21.13 -8.13
CA ASN A 21 37.54 -20.00 -7.62
C ASN A 21 36.80 -19.17 -6.55
N VAL A 22 35.61 -19.59 -6.13
CA VAL A 22 34.81 -18.91 -5.10
C VAL A 22 34.57 -17.41 -5.43
N SER A 23 34.46 -17.14 -6.72
CA SER A 23 34.43 -15.73 -7.23
C SER A 23 33.23 -14.92 -6.73
N SER A 24 32.15 -15.58 -6.31
CA SER A 24 30.92 -14.92 -5.81
C SER A 24 30.97 -14.57 -4.33
N LYS A 25 31.80 -15.27 -3.52
CA LYS A 25 31.74 -15.16 -2.06
C LYS A 25 32.29 -13.84 -1.52
N VAL A 26 31.62 -13.36 -0.49
CA VAL A 26 32.07 -12.19 0.27
C VAL A 26 32.98 -12.64 1.42
N ASN A 27 33.98 -11.81 1.73
CA ASN A 27 34.77 -11.99 2.94
C ASN A 27 34.25 -11.09 4.06
N PHE A 28 33.46 -11.63 4.98
CA PHE A 28 32.87 -10.86 6.08
C PHE A 28 33.91 -10.35 7.10
N THR A 29 35.11 -10.92 7.14
CA THR A 29 36.18 -10.44 8.03
C THR A 29 36.90 -9.20 7.46
N ASN A 30 36.85 -9.02 6.13
CA ASN A 30 37.38 -7.84 5.48
C ASN A 30 36.41 -6.68 5.54
N THR A 31 36.64 -5.73 6.45
CA THR A 31 35.78 -4.55 6.61
C THR A 31 36.16 -3.38 5.72
N LYS A 32 37.25 -3.49 4.95
CA LYS A 32 37.73 -2.44 4.04
C LYS A 32 37.08 -2.60 2.66
N ASN A 33 36.85 -1.46 1.99
CA ASN A 33 36.33 -1.41 0.62
C ASN A 33 35.04 -2.20 0.39
N LYS A 34 34.13 -2.22 1.38
CA LYS A 34 32.86 -2.91 1.26
C LYS A 34 31.99 -2.31 0.19
N TYR A 35 31.30 -3.18 -0.55
CA TYR A 35 30.27 -2.77 -1.49
C TYR A 35 29.10 -3.75 -1.43
N TYR A 36 27.88 -3.21 -1.19
CA TYR A 36 26.67 -4.00 -1.07
C TYR A 36 25.78 -3.76 -2.27
N VAL A 37 25.43 -4.82 -2.99
CA VAL A 37 24.53 -4.79 -4.15
C VAL A 37 23.30 -5.62 -3.82
N LEU A 38 22.15 -4.98 -3.75
CA LEU A 38 20.89 -5.64 -3.48
C LEU A 38 19.91 -5.39 -4.63
N SER A 39 19.50 -6.46 -5.30
CA SER A 39 18.34 -6.46 -6.19
C SER A 39 17.12 -6.95 -5.43
N MET A 40 15.94 -6.45 -5.81
CA MET A 40 14.69 -6.87 -5.17
C MET A 40 14.48 -8.38 -5.35
N PHE A 41 14.18 -9.08 -4.25
CA PHE A 41 13.95 -10.51 -4.26
C PHE A 41 12.70 -10.89 -5.06
N PRO A 42 12.73 -11.98 -5.84
CA PRO A 42 11.56 -12.43 -6.58
C PRO A 42 10.59 -13.20 -5.68
N TYR A 43 9.32 -13.19 -6.08
CA TYR A 43 8.33 -14.14 -5.60
C TYR A 43 8.52 -15.49 -6.31
N PRO A 44 8.71 -16.60 -5.60
CA PRO A 44 8.88 -17.92 -6.22
C PRO A 44 7.53 -18.57 -6.60
N SER A 45 6.72 -17.84 -7.38
CA SER A 45 5.38 -18.27 -7.79
C SER A 45 5.35 -18.98 -9.16
N GLY A 46 6.49 -19.03 -9.87
CA GLY A 46 6.60 -19.64 -11.19
C GLY A 46 8.01 -19.61 -11.75
N LYS A 47 8.12 -19.38 -13.07
CA LYS A 47 9.41 -19.27 -13.77
C LYS A 47 9.89 -17.83 -13.82
N LEU A 48 11.20 -17.64 -14.05
CA LEU A 48 11.73 -16.33 -14.39
C LEU A 48 11.12 -15.81 -15.69
N HIS A 49 10.96 -14.51 -15.77
CA HIS A 49 10.60 -13.79 -16.98
C HIS A 49 11.62 -12.69 -17.29
N ILE A 50 11.54 -12.09 -18.46
CA ILE A 50 12.52 -11.10 -18.92
C ILE A 50 12.71 -9.90 -17.98
N GLY A 51 11.67 -9.53 -17.23
CA GLY A 51 11.77 -8.49 -16.20
C GLY A 51 12.72 -8.87 -15.06
N HIS A 52 12.72 -10.12 -14.63
CA HIS A 52 13.70 -10.64 -13.67
C HIS A 52 15.12 -10.59 -14.24
N VAL A 53 15.30 -11.05 -15.49
CA VAL A 53 16.60 -11.02 -16.18
C VAL A 53 17.15 -9.60 -16.21
N ARG A 54 16.33 -8.63 -16.64
CA ARG A 54 16.72 -7.21 -16.67
C ARG A 54 17.15 -6.70 -15.29
N ASN A 55 16.33 -6.94 -14.27
CA ASN A 55 16.61 -6.45 -12.91
C ASN A 55 17.91 -7.02 -12.36
N TYR A 56 18.12 -8.33 -12.50
CA TYR A 56 19.25 -9.02 -11.89
C TYR A 56 20.55 -8.82 -12.67
N THR A 57 20.49 -8.70 -14.00
CA THR A 57 21.66 -8.40 -14.82
C THR A 57 22.26 -7.04 -14.48
N ILE A 58 21.42 -6.02 -14.23
CA ILE A 58 21.91 -4.69 -13.83
C ILE A 58 22.70 -4.79 -12.51
N GLY A 59 22.15 -5.47 -11.51
CA GLY A 59 22.83 -5.71 -10.24
C GLY A 59 24.13 -6.50 -10.41
N ASP A 60 24.12 -7.54 -11.25
CA ASP A 60 25.29 -8.37 -11.50
C ASP A 60 26.43 -7.60 -12.19
N VAL A 61 26.13 -6.76 -13.17
CA VAL A 61 27.12 -5.90 -13.82
C VAL A 61 27.78 -4.97 -12.81
N ILE A 62 26.99 -4.33 -11.95
CA ILE A 62 27.50 -3.45 -10.89
C ILE A 62 28.39 -4.23 -9.92
N ALA A 63 27.95 -5.42 -9.48
CA ALA A 63 28.72 -6.27 -8.57
C ALA A 63 30.05 -6.69 -9.17
N ARG A 64 30.05 -7.21 -10.41
CA ARG A 64 31.27 -7.64 -11.13
C ARG A 64 32.24 -6.48 -11.33
N SER A 65 31.76 -5.32 -11.81
CA SER A 65 32.60 -4.13 -12.00
C SER A 65 33.30 -3.72 -10.69
N ASN A 66 32.57 -3.70 -9.58
CA ASN A 66 33.14 -3.36 -8.27
C ASN A 66 34.12 -4.44 -7.75
N LYS A 67 33.91 -5.73 -8.06
CA LYS A 67 34.86 -6.79 -7.76
C LYS A 67 36.16 -6.63 -8.57
N MET A 68 36.02 -6.32 -9.85
CA MET A 68 37.19 -6.13 -10.75
C MET A 68 38.12 -5.01 -10.29
N ILE A 69 37.59 -3.98 -9.63
CA ILE A 69 38.39 -2.88 -9.04
C ILE A 69 38.79 -3.16 -7.58
N GLY A 70 38.68 -4.41 -7.13
CA GLY A 70 39.21 -4.87 -5.84
C GLY A 70 38.32 -4.60 -4.61
N LYS A 71 37.03 -4.31 -4.79
CA LYS A 71 36.13 -4.16 -3.65
C LYS A 71 35.67 -5.51 -3.12
N ASN A 72 35.40 -5.56 -1.80
CA ASN A 72 34.76 -6.69 -1.14
C ASN A 72 33.23 -6.58 -1.33
N VAL A 73 32.72 -7.22 -2.38
CA VAL A 73 31.33 -7.10 -2.82
C VAL A 73 30.47 -8.20 -2.20
N PHE A 74 29.37 -7.80 -1.59
CA PHE A 74 28.29 -8.69 -1.16
C PHE A 74 27.05 -8.51 -2.05
N GLN A 75 26.71 -9.56 -2.79
CA GLN A 75 25.52 -9.65 -3.63
C GLN A 75 24.72 -10.88 -3.23
N PRO A 76 23.82 -10.78 -2.24
CA PRO A 76 22.99 -11.90 -1.81
C PRO A 76 21.83 -12.15 -2.76
N MET A 77 21.26 -13.36 -2.68
CA MET A 77 19.97 -13.73 -3.24
C MET A 77 19.01 -14.12 -2.14
N GLY A 78 17.75 -13.74 -2.29
CA GLY A 78 16.67 -14.15 -1.42
C GLY A 78 15.38 -14.42 -2.19
N TRP A 79 14.46 -15.09 -1.52
CA TRP A 79 13.15 -15.44 -2.06
C TRP A 79 12.07 -14.84 -1.16
N ASP A 80 11.26 -13.94 -1.72
CA ASP A 80 10.07 -13.43 -1.04
C ASP A 80 8.97 -14.48 -1.17
N SER A 81 8.94 -15.40 -0.21
CA SER A 81 8.28 -16.69 -0.35
C SER A 81 7.00 -16.84 0.47
N PHE A 82 6.58 -15.81 1.18
CA PHE A 82 5.26 -15.71 1.79
C PHE A 82 4.26 -15.01 0.87
N GLY A 83 2.96 -15.22 1.12
CA GLY A 83 1.88 -14.43 0.59
C GLY A 83 1.04 -15.11 -0.48
N LEU A 84 -0.03 -14.43 -0.84
CA LEU A 84 -1.09 -14.91 -1.74
C LEU A 84 -0.62 -15.38 -3.14
N PRO A 85 0.40 -14.79 -3.79
CA PRO A 85 0.81 -15.27 -5.11
C PRO A 85 1.27 -16.74 -5.10
N ALA A 86 2.04 -17.14 -4.09
CA ALA A 86 2.48 -18.53 -3.95
C ALA A 86 1.33 -19.46 -3.56
N GLU A 87 0.47 -19.02 -2.62
CA GLU A 87 -0.71 -19.79 -2.19
C GLU A 87 -1.70 -20.00 -3.34
N ASN A 88 -2.01 -18.96 -4.10
CA ASN A 88 -2.94 -19.05 -5.23
C ASN A 88 -2.40 -19.98 -6.33
N ALA A 89 -1.10 -19.90 -6.62
CA ALA A 89 -0.48 -20.78 -7.58
C ALA A 89 -0.52 -22.25 -7.10
N ALA A 90 -0.29 -22.50 -5.83
CA ALA A 90 -0.36 -23.82 -5.23
C ALA A 90 -1.79 -24.39 -5.26
N ILE A 91 -2.79 -23.60 -4.90
CA ILE A 91 -4.21 -23.98 -4.99
C ILE A 91 -4.60 -24.32 -6.42
N LYS A 92 -4.24 -23.46 -7.39
CA LYS A 92 -4.53 -23.68 -8.82
C LYS A 92 -3.92 -24.98 -9.35
N ASN A 93 -2.77 -25.37 -8.83
CA ASN A 93 -2.06 -26.59 -9.24
C ASN A 93 -2.35 -27.79 -8.33
N ASN A 94 -3.23 -27.64 -7.35
CA ASN A 94 -3.61 -28.67 -6.37
C ASN A 94 -2.41 -29.30 -5.65
N VAL A 95 -1.50 -28.46 -5.19
CA VAL A 95 -0.28 -28.85 -4.44
C VAL A 95 -0.19 -28.06 -3.14
N HIS A 96 0.57 -28.59 -2.18
CA HIS A 96 0.84 -27.87 -0.94
C HIS A 96 1.69 -26.60 -1.21
N PRO A 97 1.38 -25.43 -0.63
CA PRO A 97 2.12 -24.19 -0.87
C PRO A 97 3.63 -24.30 -0.61
N GLU A 98 4.04 -25.00 0.44
CA GLU A 98 5.45 -25.20 0.77
C GLU A 98 6.19 -25.99 -0.32
N GLU A 99 5.61 -27.07 -0.80
CA GLU A 99 6.20 -27.89 -1.86
C GLU A 99 6.31 -27.13 -3.17
N TRP A 100 5.23 -26.44 -3.53
CA TRP A 100 5.20 -25.55 -4.70
C TRP A 100 6.30 -24.50 -4.64
N THR A 101 6.40 -23.80 -3.52
CA THR A 101 7.39 -22.75 -3.30
C THR A 101 8.82 -23.28 -3.37
N LYS A 102 9.13 -24.38 -2.69
CA LYS A 102 10.46 -25.01 -2.72
C LYS A 102 10.86 -25.46 -4.13
N LYS A 103 9.92 -26.05 -4.87
CA LYS A 103 10.15 -26.47 -6.27
C LYS A 103 10.46 -25.26 -7.17
N ASN A 104 9.71 -24.18 -7.02
CA ASN A 104 9.94 -22.96 -7.80
C ASN A 104 11.27 -22.30 -7.44
N ILE A 105 11.62 -22.21 -6.16
CA ILE A 105 12.93 -21.69 -5.72
C ILE A 105 14.06 -22.48 -6.40
N THR A 106 14.00 -23.80 -6.37
CA THR A 106 15.01 -24.64 -7.01
C THR A 106 15.11 -24.36 -8.50
N HIS A 107 13.96 -24.32 -9.17
CA HIS A 107 13.93 -24.08 -10.61
C HIS A 107 14.44 -22.66 -10.99
N MET A 108 14.00 -21.63 -10.27
CA MET A 108 14.44 -20.26 -10.53
C MET A 108 15.94 -20.06 -10.22
N ARG A 109 16.47 -20.73 -9.18
CA ARG A 109 17.89 -20.74 -8.86
C ARG A 109 18.72 -21.34 -10.01
N GLU A 110 18.27 -22.46 -10.57
CA GLU A 110 18.91 -23.07 -11.74
C GLU A 110 18.88 -22.13 -12.95
N GLN A 111 17.75 -21.46 -13.20
CA GLN A 111 17.65 -20.48 -14.28
C GLN A 111 18.61 -19.31 -14.08
N LEU A 112 18.72 -18.76 -12.85
CA LEU A 112 19.66 -17.66 -12.54
C LEU A 112 21.13 -18.09 -12.71
N LYS A 113 21.45 -19.30 -12.30
CA LYS A 113 22.79 -19.88 -12.53
C LYS A 113 23.09 -20.05 -14.02
N ASN A 114 22.11 -20.56 -14.79
CA ASN A 114 22.29 -20.78 -16.24
C ASN A 114 22.50 -19.47 -17.02
N ILE A 115 21.89 -18.35 -16.62
CA ILE A 115 22.15 -17.04 -17.21
C ILE A 115 23.43 -16.39 -16.66
N GLY A 116 24.15 -17.07 -15.76
CA GLY A 116 25.47 -16.68 -15.28
C GLY A 116 25.46 -15.57 -14.21
N ILE A 117 24.39 -15.33 -13.50
CA ILE A 117 24.35 -14.33 -12.42
C ILE A 117 25.21 -14.79 -11.24
N LEU A 118 26.12 -13.94 -10.79
CA LEU A 118 27.15 -14.27 -9.80
C LEU A 118 26.73 -13.90 -8.38
N TYR A 119 25.65 -14.52 -7.88
CA TYR A 119 25.22 -14.36 -6.49
C TYR A 119 26.09 -15.13 -5.50
N ASP A 120 26.16 -14.65 -4.28
CA ASP A 120 26.73 -15.38 -3.14
C ASP A 120 25.67 -16.37 -2.61
N TRP A 121 25.60 -17.55 -3.24
CA TRP A 121 24.62 -18.58 -2.95
C TRP A 121 24.75 -19.20 -1.55
N ASP A 122 25.90 -19.05 -0.89
CA ASP A 122 26.08 -19.51 0.50
C ASP A 122 25.28 -18.65 1.47
N ASN A 123 24.95 -17.42 1.07
CA ASN A 123 24.16 -16.48 1.82
C ASN A 123 22.74 -16.31 1.27
N GLU A 124 22.26 -17.31 0.54
CA GLU A 124 20.87 -17.38 0.07
C GLU A 124 19.91 -17.51 1.25
N LEU A 125 18.76 -16.84 1.16
CA LEU A 125 17.72 -16.89 2.17
C LEU A 125 16.32 -17.03 1.56
N SER A 126 15.37 -17.50 2.38
CA SER A 126 13.94 -17.53 2.05
C SER A 126 13.15 -16.90 3.20
N THR A 127 12.26 -15.96 2.90
CA THR A 127 11.48 -15.26 3.94
C THR A 127 10.53 -16.20 4.68
N SER A 128 10.13 -17.32 4.08
CA SER A 128 9.30 -18.35 4.72
C SER A 128 10.10 -19.39 5.53
N ASP A 129 11.44 -19.29 5.57
CA ASP A 129 12.25 -20.16 6.43
C ASP A 129 12.12 -19.70 7.90
N PRO A 130 11.87 -20.64 8.85
CA PRO A 130 11.85 -20.33 10.29
C PRO A 130 13.10 -19.64 10.80
N LYS A 131 14.27 -19.92 10.21
CA LYS A 131 15.52 -19.23 10.53
C LYS A 131 15.47 -17.74 10.21
N TYR A 132 14.68 -17.35 9.20
CA TYR A 132 14.49 -15.97 8.80
C TYR A 132 13.32 -15.32 9.56
N PHE A 133 12.10 -15.84 9.48
CA PHE A 133 10.93 -15.14 10.01
C PHE A 133 10.91 -15.01 11.55
N ARG A 134 11.68 -15.83 12.28
CA ARG A 134 11.88 -15.62 13.72
C ARG A 134 12.41 -14.21 14.05
N TRP A 135 13.21 -13.64 13.14
CA TRP A 135 13.74 -12.29 13.31
C TRP A 135 12.68 -11.22 13.03
N GLU A 136 11.79 -11.47 12.08
CA GLU A 136 10.62 -10.62 11.84
C GLU A 136 9.69 -10.61 13.06
N GLN A 137 9.42 -11.79 13.64
CA GLN A 137 8.65 -11.92 14.88
C GLN A 137 9.32 -11.19 16.05
N TRP A 138 10.63 -11.34 16.20
CA TRP A 138 11.38 -10.60 17.22
C TRP A 138 11.26 -9.10 16.99
N PHE A 139 11.42 -8.64 15.76
CA PHE A 139 11.31 -7.22 15.41
C PHE A 139 9.91 -6.68 15.70
N PHE A 140 8.87 -7.41 15.32
CA PHE A 140 7.49 -7.07 15.66
C PHE A 140 7.29 -6.89 17.17
N ILE A 141 7.85 -7.78 18.00
CA ILE A 141 7.79 -7.69 19.46
C ILE A 141 8.52 -6.42 19.95
N GLN A 142 9.65 -6.04 19.35
CA GLN A 142 10.33 -4.79 19.70
C GLN A 142 9.49 -3.55 19.37
N LEU A 143 8.83 -3.56 18.22
CA LEU A 143 7.91 -2.48 17.82
C LEU A 143 6.71 -2.39 18.77
N LEU A 144 6.15 -3.53 19.18
CA LEU A 144 5.06 -3.59 20.15
C LEU A 144 5.50 -3.02 21.52
N LYS A 145 6.67 -3.41 22.02
CA LYS A 145 7.24 -2.88 23.27
C LYS A 145 7.46 -1.37 23.22
N LYS A 146 7.78 -0.82 22.05
CA LYS A 146 7.92 0.63 21.83
C LYS A 146 6.58 1.36 21.62
N GLY A 147 5.45 0.66 21.63
CA GLY A 147 4.15 1.25 21.40
C GLY A 147 3.89 1.68 19.95
N LEU A 148 4.72 1.23 18.99
CA LEU A 148 4.59 1.50 17.58
C LEU A 148 3.61 0.55 16.87
N VAL A 149 3.24 -0.53 17.54
CA VAL A 149 2.22 -1.50 17.09
C VAL A 149 1.09 -1.51 18.12
N TYR A 150 -0.14 -1.53 17.65
CA TYR A 150 -1.32 -1.61 18.49
C TYR A 150 -2.42 -2.45 17.83
N ARG A 151 -3.38 -2.87 18.61
CA ARG A 151 -4.51 -3.66 18.13
C ARG A 151 -5.81 -2.89 18.35
N LYS A 152 -6.65 -2.83 17.34
CA LYS A 152 -8.00 -2.26 17.43
C LYS A 152 -8.97 -3.04 16.56
N LEU A 153 -10.26 -2.89 16.85
CA LEU A 153 -11.31 -3.33 15.95
C LEU A 153 -11.28 -2.45 14.69
N SER A 154 -11.37 -3.09 13.55
CA SER A 154 -11.42 -2.41 12.26
C SER A 154 -12.38 -3.15 11.35
N GLU A 155 -13.13 -2.38 10.59
CA GLU A 155 -13.98 -2.91 9.54
C GLU A 155 -13.11 -3.43 8.39
N VAL A 156 -13.38 -4.64 7.94
CA VAL A 156 -12.64 -5.32 6.88
C VAL A 156 -13.59 -5.94 5.86
N ASN A 157 -13.08 -6.13 4.64
CA ASN A 157 -13.77 -6.92 3.62
C ASN A 157 -13.56 -8.41 3.95
N TRP A 158 -14.60 -9.10 4.29
CA TRP A 158 -14.56 -10.52 4.62
C TRP A 158 -15.16 -11.36 3.51
N ASP A 159 -14.38 -12.34 3.03
CA ASP A 159 -14.89 -13.35 2.11
C ASP A 159 -15.42 -14.56 2.91
N PRO A 160 -16.74 -14.84 2.87
CA PRO A 160 -17.33 -15.91 3.68
C PRO A 160 -17.01 -17.32 3.16
N VAL A 161 -16.62 -17.46 1.88
CA VAL A 161 -16.25 -18.74 1.25
C VAL A 161 -14.79 -19.05 1.51
N ASP A 162 -13.91 -18.10 1.22
CA ASP A 162 -12.47 -18.25 1.44
C ASP A 162 -12.07 -18.06 2.91
N LYS A 163 -13.01 -17.59 3.77
CA LYS A 163 -12.82 -17.32 5.19
C LYS A 163 -11.58 -16.47 5.48
N THR A 164 -11.41 -15.42 4.69
CA THR A 164 -10.24 -14.53 4.76
C THR A 164 -10.62 -13.06 4.60
N VAL A 165 -9.74 -12.19 5.05
CA VAL A 165 -9.82 -10.75 4.82
C VAL A 165 -9.27 -10.44 3.44
N LEU A 166 -9.97 -9.60 2.69
CA LEU A 166 -9.57 -9.12 1.38
C LEU A 166 -9.13 -7.66 1.43
N ALA A 167 -8.04 -7.34 0.76
CA ALA A 167 -7.68 -5.97 0.45
C ALA A 167 -8.70 -5.37 -0.53
N ASN A 168 -8.78 -4.05 -0.61
CA ASN A 168 -9.74 -3.38 -1.50
C ASN A 168 -9.58 -3.80 -2.97
N GLU A 169 -8.34 -3.98 -3.42
CA GLU A 169 -8.00 -4.40 -4.78
C GLU A 169 -8.42 -5.85 -5.10
N GLN A 170 -8.75 -6.61 -4.06
CA GLN A 170 -9.22 -8.00 -4.18
C GLN A 170 -10.75 -8.10 -4.16
N VAL A 171 -11.44 -6.98 -4.11
CA VAL A 171 -12.91 -6.90 -4.20
C VAL A 171 -13.28 -6.30 -5.55
N ILE A 172 -13.89 -7.12 -6.41
CA ILE A 172 -14.33 -6.74 -7.76
C ILE A 172 -15.85 -6.79 -7.77
N ASP A 173 -16.49 -5.66 -8.07
CA ASP A 173 -17.95 -5.52 -8.10
C ASP A 173 -18.65 -6.05 -6.83
N GLY A 174 -18.04 -5.80 -5.65
CA GLY A 174 -18.56 -6.25 -4.37
C GLY A 174 -18.35 -7.73 -4.08
N ARG A 175 -17.57 -8.43 -4.89
CA ARG A 175 -17.29 -9.86 -4.78
C ARG A 175 -15.80 -10.13 -4.57
N GLY A 176 -15.50 -11.18 -3.84
CA GLY A 176 -14.13 -11.67 -3.72
C GLY A 176 -13.59 -12.10 -5.09
N TRP A 177 -12.42 -11.58 -5.45
CA TRP A 177 -11.77 -11.80 -6.74
C TRP A 177 -11.51 -13.28 -7.08
N ARG A 178 -11.39 -14.12 -6.05
CA ARG A 178 -11.12 -15.55 -6.16
C ARG A 178 -12.39 -16.41 -6.03
N SER A 179 -13.15 -16.20 -4.97
CA SER A 179 -14.35 -17.01 -4.65
C SER A 179 -15.57 -16.63 -5.48
N GLY A 180 -15.64 -15.36 -5.96
CA GLY A 180 -16.84 -14.78 -6.53
C GLY A 180 -17.99 -14.56 -5.53
N ALA A 181 -17.77 -14.85 -4.23
CA ALA A 181 -18.75 -14.63 -3.18
C ALA A 181 -18.95 -13.14 -2.90
N LEU A 182 -20.16 -12.76 -2.49
CA LEU A 182 -20.39 -11.40 -1.99
C LEU A 182 -19.57 -11.18 -0.73
N VAL A 183 -18.84 -10.07 -0.72
CA VAL A 183 -18.01 -9.66 0.40
C VAL A 183 -18.88 -9.08 1.51
N GLU A 184 -18.60 -9.48 2.74
CA GLU A 184 -19.25 -8.96 3.93
C GLU A 184 -18.35 -7.94 4.63
N ARG A 185 -18.95 -6.90 5.20
CA ARG A 185 -18.24 -6.01 6.12
C ARG A 185 -18.28 -6.62 7.52
N ARG A 186 -17.09 -6.85 8.10
CA ARG A 186 -16.95 -7.37 9.46
C ARG A 186 -15.99 -6.56 10.28
N GLU A 187 -16.34 -6.29 11.52
CA GLU A 187 -15.39 -5.74 12.49
C GLU A 187 -14.60 -6.88 13.12
N ILE A 188 -13.31 -6.89 12.89
CA ILE A 188 -12.40 -7.84 13.52
C ILE A 188 -11.20 -7.13 14.14
N PRO A 189 -10.58 -7.69 15.20
CA PRO A 189 -9.39 -7.10 15.78
C PRO A 189 -8.20 -7.25 14.82
N GLN A 190 -7.63 -6.12 14.42
CA GLN A 190 -6.49 -6.01 13.51
C GLN A 190 -5.29 -5.40 14.20
N TRP A 191 -4.09 -5.75 13.73
CA TRP A 191 -2.85 -5.10 14.10
C TRP A 191 -2.57 -3.91 13.20
N PHE A 192 -2.12 -2.82 13.81
CA PHE A 192 -1.79 -1.58 13.13
C PHE A 192 -0.39 -1.12 13.53
N LEU A 193 0.34 -0.58 12.55
CA LEU A 193 1.61 0.11 12.73
C LEU A 193 1.36 1.62 12.70
N LYS A 194 1.92 2.36 13.65
CA LYS A 194 1.81 3.84 13.72
C LYS A 194 2.71 4.52 12.70
N ILE A 195 2.57 4.19 11.43
CA ILE A 195 3.43 4.73 10.37
C ILE A 195 3.26 6.23 10.17
N THR A 196 2.09 6.78 10.45
CA THR A 196 1.77 8.21 10.31
C THR A 196 2.51 9.09 11.30
N ASP A 197 2.96 8.54 12.44
CA ASP A 197 3.80 9.27 13.41
C ASP A 197 5.16 9.69 12.81
N TYR A 198 5.58 9.03 11.73
CA TYR A 198 6.82 9.31 11.02
C TYR A 198 6.66 10.17 9.76
N ALA A 199 5.43 10.58 9.42
CA ALA A 199 5.16 11.29 8.17
C ALA A 199 6.00 12.57 8.00
N ASP A 200 6.07 13.41 9.04
CA ASP A 200 6.87 14.64 9.01
C ASP A 200 8.38 14.37 8.92
N VAL A 201 8.88 13.35 9.62
CA VAL A 201 10.29 12.97 9.58
C VAL A 201 10.64 12.46 8.19
N LEU A 202 9.83 11.56 7.63
CA LEU A 202 10.04 11.01 6.28
C LEU A 202 10.02 12.12 5.21
N LEU A 203 9.07 13.05 5.30
CA LEU A 203 8.99 14.17 4.37
C LEU A 203 10.23 15.08 4.43
N ASN A 204 10.69 15.39 5.65
CA ASN A 204 11.87 16.22 5.85
C ASN A 204 13.16 15.51 5.40
N ASP A 205 13.25 14.21 5.62
CA ASP A 205 14.44 13.40 5.31
C ASP A 205 14.60 13.10 3.81
N LEU A 206 13.59 13.34 2.97
CA LEU A 206 13.75 13.32 1.50
C LEU A 206 14.90 14.23 1.03
N LYS A 207 15.17 15.32 1.75
CA LYS A 207 16.28 16.23 1.46
C LYS A 207 17.66 15.60 1.66
N LYS A 208 17.76 14.55 2.47
CA LYS A 208 18.99 13.80 2.76
C LYS A 208 19.31 12.76 1.70
N LEU A 209 18.34 12.43 0.83
CA LEU A 209 18.48 11.43 -0.22
C LEU A 209 19.00 12.07 -1.52
N SER A 210 20.23 12.57 -1.48
CA SER A 210 20.86 13.27 -2.61
C SER A 210 20.96 12.42 -3.87
N GLU A 211 21.21 11.11 -3.70
CA GLU A 211 21.40 10.15 -4.80
C GLU A 211 20.09 9.59 -5.37
N TRP A 212 18.94 9.97 -4.79
CA TRP A 212 17.65 9.50 -5.29
C TRP A 212 17.17 10.36 -6.46
N PRO A 213 16.57 9.75 -7.51
CA PRO A 213 15.96 10.50 -8.62
C PRO A 213 14.88 11.46 -8.14
N GLU A 214 14.89 12.69 -8.66
CA GLU A 214 13.90 13.71 -8.28
C GLU A 214 12.43 13.27 -8.48
N PRO A 215 12.06 12.56 -9.58
CA PRO A 215 10.69 12.06 -9.73
C PRO A 215 10.26 11.13 -8.58
N VAL A 216 11.17 10.29 -8.06
CA VAL A 216 10.88 9.39 -6.93
C VAL A 216 10.66 10.17 -5.64
N LYS A 217 11.50 11.20 -5.38
CA LYS A 217 11.32 12.08 -4.23
C LYS A 217 9.99 12.85 -4.31
N LEU A 218 9.62 13.30 -5.49
CA LEU A 218 8.34 13.96 -5.71
C LEU A 218 7.14 13.03 -5.47
N MET A 219 7.22 11.78 -5.96
CA MET A 219 6.19 10.76 -5.69
C MET A 219 6.03 10.52 -4.19
N GLN A 220 7.12 10.38 -3.44
CA GLN A 220 7.08 10.20 -1.98
C GLN A 220 6.47 11.43 -1.27
N LYS A 221 6.85 12.63 -1.68
CA LYS A 221 6.29 13.87 -1.15
C LYS A 221 4.78 13.96 -1.38
N ASN A 222 4.32 13.65 -2.58
CA ASN A 222 2.92 13.69 -2.95
C ASN A 222 2.12 12.60 -2.21
N TRP A 223 2.70 11.42 -2.04
CA TRP A 223 2.08 10.33 -1.27
C TRP A 223 1.88 10.69 0.20
N ILE A 224 2.90 11.30 0.85
CA ILE A 224 2.78 11.78 2.23
C ILE A 224 1.74 12.88 2.34
N GLY A 225 1.66 13.76 1.34
CA GLY A 225 0.56 14.70 1.14
C GLY A 225 0.34 15.67 2.29
N LYS A 226 1.41 16.26 2.85
CA LYS A 226 1.27 17.22 3.94
C LYS A 226 0.47 18.45 3.50
N SER A 227 -0.71 18.63 4.06
CA SER A 227 -1.57 19.80 3.88
C SER A 227 -1.74 20.57 5.19
N LYS A 228 -2.06 21.83 5.06
CA LYS A 228 -2.43 22.70 6.19
C LYS A 228 -3.86 23.17 5.98
N GLY A 229 -4.67 23.08 7.01
CA GLY A 229 -6.05 23.50 6.96
C GLY A 229 -6.52 24.02 8.31
N LEU A 230 -7.77 24.47 8.34
CA LEU A 230 -8.45 24.94 9.54
C LEU A 230 -9.67 24.08 9.83
N ASN A 231 -9.94 23.91 11.13
CA ASN A 231 -11.19 23.35 11.62
C ASN A 231 -12.17 24.49 11.86
N ILE A 232 -13.28 24.47 11.12
CA ILE A 232 -14.35 25.45 11.22
C ILE A 232 -15.55 24.81 11.90
N LYS A 233 -16.10 25.44 12.91
CA LYS A 233 -17.21 24.90 13.72
C LYS A 233 -18.53 25.49 13.24
N PHE A 234 -19.46 24.65 12.80
CA PHE A 234 -20.82 24.99 12.48
C PHE A 234 -21.75 24.45 13.57
N LYS A 235 -22.52 25.32 14.24
CA LYS A 235 -23.49 24.89 15.24
C LYS A 235 -24.78 24.45 14.54
N LEU A 236 -25.35 23.31 14.95
CA LEU A 236 -26.67 22.91 14.49
C LEU A 236 -27.73 23.87 15.05
N LYS A 237 -28.69 24.34 14.23
CA LYS A 237 -29.65 25.39 14.63
C LYS A 237 -30.50 25.01 15.83
N GLU A 238 -30.98 23.78 15.86
CA GLU A 238 -31.96 23.31 16.85
C GLU A 238 -31.32 22.46 17.97
N SER A 239 -29.98 22.43 18.05
CA SER A 239 -29.26 21.67 19.09
C SER A 239 -27.94 22.36 19.43
N ASP A 240 -27.34 21.93 20.55
CA ASP A 240 -25.98 22.38 20.91
C ASP A 240 -24.86 21.56 20.21
N GLN A 241 -25.22 20.68 19.29
CA GLN A 241 -24.25 19.93 18.54
C GLN A 241 -23.43 20.79 17.60
N ILE A 242 -22.14 20.54 17.55
CA ILE A 242 -21.17 21.26 16.71
C ILE A 242 -20.64 20.31 15.66
N LEU A 243 -20.81 20.65 14.39
CA LEU A 243 -20.17 20.01 13.26
C LEU A 243 -18.84 20.71 12.98
N THR A 244 -17.77 19.98 13.02
CA THR A 244 -16.43 20.49 12.71
C THR A 244 -16.07 20.14 11.27
N VAL A 245 -15.89 21.14 10.43
CA VAL A 245 -15.44 21.00 9.05
C VAL A 245 -13.95 21.23 8.99
N PHE A 246 -13.18 20.27 8.47
CA PHE A 246 -11.79 20.52 8.09
C PHE A 246 -11.75 21.05 6.65
N THR A 247 -11.03 22.14 6.42
CA THR A 247 -10.82 22.71 5.08
C THR A 247 -9.40 23.20 4.87
N THR A 248 -8.84 22.96 3.70
CA THR A 248 -7.57 23.56 3.24
C THR A 248 -7.79 24.94 2.60
N ARG A 249 -9.05 25.32 2.34
CA ARG A 249 -9.46 26.60 1.73
C ARG A 249 -10.37 27.39 2.67
N PRO A 250 -9.86 27.88 3.82
CA PRO A 250 -10.68 28.67 4.75
C PRO A 250 -11.14 30.01 4.18
N ASP A 251 -10.47 30.50 3.15
CA ASP A 251 -10.84 31.72 2.38
C ASP A 251 -12.21 31.59 1.72
N THR A 252 -12.69 30.38 1.43
CA THR A 252 -13.99 30.15 0.79
C THR A 252 -15.20 30.22 1.76
N ILE A 253 -14.97 30.44 3.05
CA ILE A 253 -16.02 30.37 4.07
C ILE A 253 -17.22 31.25 3.79
N PHE A 254 -17.00 32.46 3.26
CA PHE A 254 -18.09 33.39 2.96
C PHE A 254 -18.99 32.93 1.79
N GLY A 255 -18.52 32.02 0.97
CA GLY A 255 -19.25 31.44 -0.15
C GLY A 255 -19.97 30.13 0.20
N VAL A 256 -19.92 29.66 1.44
CA VAL A 256 -20.56 28.43 1.87
C VAL A 256 -22.06 28.46 1.64
N SER A 257 -22.55 27.48 0.89
CA SER A 257 -23.95 27.33 0.52
C SER A 257 -24.61 26.12 1.19
N TYR A 258 -23.82 25.13 1.61
CA TYR A 258 -24.30 23.97 2.36
C TYR A 258 -23.19 23.34 3.18
N VAL A 259 -23.58 22.55 4.17
CA VAL A 259 -22.69 21.62 4.89
C VAL A 259 -23.15 20.20 4.55
N ALA A 260 -22.21 19.29 4.29
CA ALA A 260 -22.53 17.90 4.03
C ALA A 260 -21.79 16.98 4.99
N ILE A 261 -22.48 15.93 5.43
CA ILE A 261 -21.95 14.87 6.27
C ILE A 261 -21.91 13.54 5.51
N SER A 262 -21.01 12.65 5.92
CA SER A 262 -20.93 11.32 5.32
C SER A 262 -22.16 10.48 5.65
N ILE A 263 -22.40 9.47 4.84
CA ILE A 263 -23.48 8.47 5.05
C ILE A 263 -23.32 7.69 6.35
N ASN A 264 -22.10 7.59 6.88
CA ASN A 264 -21.79 6.87 8.12
C ASN A 264 -21.73 7.77 9.36
N HIS A 265 -21.91 9.09 9.20
CA HIS A 265 -21.87 10.04 10.30
C HIS A 265 -22.98 9.76 11.34
N LEU A 266 -22.70 10.01 12.62
CA LEU A 266 -23.66 9.73 13.71
C LEU A 266 -25.03 10.36 13.46
N ILE A 267 -25.09 11.64 13.08
CA ILE A 267 -26.35 12.34 12.75
C ILE A 267 -27.07 11.64 11.58
N ALA A 268 -26.36 11.16 10.57
CA ALA A 268 -26.98 10.45 9.46
C ALA A 268 -27.64 9.14 9.93
N LYS A 269 -26.98 8.41 10.83
CA LYS A 269 -27.51 7.19 11.45
C LYS A 269 -28.73 7.49 12.32
N GLU A 270 -28.69 8.53 13.13
CA GLU A 270 -29.84 8.96 13.95
C GLU A 270 -31.05 9.32 13.08
N LEU A 271 -30.85 10.12 12.03
CA LEU A 271 -31.91 10.50 11.11
C LEU A 271 -32.49 9.31 10.32
N SER A 272 -31.68 8.31 10.00
CA SER A 272 -32.12 7.12 9.30
C SER A 272 -33.13 6.28 10.12
N SER A 273 -33.11 6.40 11.43
CA SER A 273 -34.05 5.68 12.31
C SER A 273 -35.46 6.29 12.28
N THR A 274 -35.60 7.55 11.91
CA THR A 274 -36.87 8.30 11.93
C THR A 274 -37.37 8.72 10.55
N ASN A 275 -36.48 8.71 9.53
CA ASN A 275 -36.79 9.13 8.16
C ASN A 275 -36.46 8.02 7.16
N ASN A 276 -37.49 7.48 6.50
CA ASN A 276 -37.36 6.35 5.59
C ASN A 276 -36.60 6.73 4.28
N ASP A 277 -36.71 7.93 3.80
CA ASP A 277 -36.01 8.39 2.57
C ASP A 277 -34.51 8.45 2.83
N ILE A 278 -34.10 8.99 3.99
CA ILE A 278 -32.70 9.01 4.43
C ILE A 278 -32.17 7.58 4.61
N LYS A 279 -32.98 6.70 5.20
CA LYS A 279 -32.61 5.29 5.38
C LYS A 279 -32.35 4.61 4.04
N GLN A 280 -33.24 4.75 3.06
CA GLN A 280 -33.08 4.19 1.72
C GLN A 280 -31.85 4.75 1.00
N PHE A 281 -31.60 6.06 1.14
CA PHE A 281 -30.41 6.71 0.58
C PHE A 281 -29.14 6.12 1.16
N ILE A 282 -29.03 5.98 2.47
CA ILE A 282 -27.87 5.40 3.14
C ILE A 282 -27.66 3.94 2.72
N GLU A 283 -28.72 3.12 2.73
CA GLU A 283 -28.64 1.71 2.34
C GLU A 283 -28.21 1.54 0.87
N LYS A 284 -28.69 2.41 -0.03
CA LYS A 284 -28.28 2.43 -1.45
C LYS A 284 -26.77 2.59 -1.57
N TYR A 285 -26.20 3.60 -0.91
CA TYR A 285 -24.79 3.92 -1.06
C TYR A 285 -23.86 3.06 -0.20
N GLN A 286 -24.30 2.56 0.94
CA GLN A 286 -23.51 1.57 1.72
C GLN A 286 -23.25 0.29 0.93
N LYS A 287 -24.18 -0.15 0.11
CA LYS A 287 -24.00 -1.32 -0.78
C LYS A 287 -23.06 -1.05 -1.95
N LEU A 288 -22.99 0.20 -2.41
CA LEU A 288 -22.16 0.60 -3.56
C LEU A 288 -20.75 1.03 -3.17
N THR A 289 -20.56 1.53 -1.94
CA THR A 289 -19.29 2.11 -1.48
C THR A 289 -18.39 1.03 -0.87
N LEU A 290 -17.96 0.05 -1.67
CA LEU A 290 -17.04 -1.00 -1.22
C LEU A 290 -15.55 -0.63 -1.35
N SER A 291 -15.21 0.45 -2.10
CA SER A 291 -13.85 0.99 -2.20
C SER A 291 -13.85 2.48 -2.52
N GLU A 292 -12.78 3.19 -2.15
CA GLU A 292 -12.58 4.61 -2.51
C GLU A 292 -12.58 4.82 -4.03
N GLU A 293 -12.07 3.87 -4.81
CA GLU A 293 -12.09 3.93 -6.27
C GLU A 293 -13.49 3.86 -6.86
N VAL A 294 -14.38 3.06 -6.29
CA VAL A 294 -15.80 3.00 -6.71
C VAL A 294 -16.50 4.27 -6.28
N SER A 295 -16.24 4.76 -5.07
CA SER A 295 -16.81 6.01 -4.57
C SER A 295 -16.43 7.23 -5.45
N SER A 296 -15.21 7.26 -5.97
CA SER A 296 -14.75 8.35 -6.86
C SER A 296 -15.37 8.34 -8.26
N LYS A 297 -15.89 7.18 -8.70
CA LYS A 297 -16.55 6.99 -10.01
C LYS A 297 -18.06 7.15 -9.96
N LEU A 298 -18.67 7.16 -8.77
CA LEU A 298 -20.10 7.37 -8.61
C LEU A 298 -20.47 8.83 -8.86
N ASP A 299 -21.61 9.05 -9.47
CA ASP A 299 -22.20 10.39 -9.56
C ASP A 299 -22.42 10.95 -8.15
N LYS A 300 -22.06 12.22 -7.97
CA LYS A 300 -22.23 12.91 -6.70
C LYS A 300 -23.72 13.10 -6.42
N ASP A 301 -24.17 12.53 -5.32
CA ASP A 301 -25.57 12.53 -4.90
C ASP A 301 -25.68 12.88 -3.43
N GLY A 302 -26.81 13.49 -3.03
CA GLY A 302 -27.03 13.88 -1.66
C GLY A 302 -28.50 14.03 -1.33
N ILE A 303 -28.86 13.84 -0.06
CA ILE A 303 -30.19 14.02 0.46
C ILE A 303 -30.23 15.14 1.52
N PHE A 304 -31.18 16.04 1.37
CA PHE A 304 -31.39 17.16 2.35
C PHE A 304 -31.97 16.61 3.65
N THR A 305 -31.32 16.92 4.77
CA THR A 305 -31.75 16.44 6.10
C THR A 305 -32.93 17.17 6.71
N LYS A 306 -33.31 18.31 6.15
CA LYS A 306 -34.22 19.32 6.72
C LYS A 306 -33.65 20.04 7.95
N LEU A 307 -32.39 19.77 8.32
CA LEU A 307 -31.69 20.50 9.38
C LEU A 307 -30.83 21.61 8.78
N TYR A 308 -30.52 22.60 9.59
CA TYR A 308 -29.69 23.75 9.25
C TYR A 308 -28.57 23.93 10.25
N CYS A 309 -27.41 24.34 9.75
CA CYS A 309 -26.28 24.80 10.55
C CYS A 309 -26.26 26.36 10.57
N ILE A 310 -25.67 26.92 11.61
CA ILE A 310 -25.41 28.36 11.69
C ILE A 310 -24.00 28.64 11.20
N HIS A 311 -23.91 29.52 10.20
CA HIS A 311 -22.63 29.94 9.65
C HIS A 311 -21.86 30.77 10.71
N PRO A 312 -20.61 30.39 11.05
CA PRO A 312 -19.91 30.92 12.22
C PRO A 312 -19.56 32.42 12.16
N LEU A 313 -19.52 33.02 10.97
CA LEU A 313 -19.15 34.41 10.79
C LEU A 313 -20.32 35.29 10.39
N THR A 314 -21.30 34.77 9.64
CA THR A 314 -22.42 35.57 9.12
C THR A 314 -23.71 35.33 9.89
N ASN A 315 -23.78 34.34 10.76
CA ASN A 315 -24.99 33.88 11.47
C ASN A 315 -26.15 33.46 10.56
N LYS A 316 -25.91 33.29 9.27
CA LYS A 316 -26.93 32.82 8.32
C LYS A 316 -27.11 31.30 8.47
N GLU A 317 -28.32 30.86 8.15
CA GLU A 317 -28.64 29.44 8.10
C GLU A 317 -28.06 28.81 6.84
N VAL A 318 -27.43 27.64 7.01
CA VAL A 318 -26.81 26.87 5.94
C VAL A 318 -27.39 25.44 5.99
N PRO A 319 -27.99 24.92 4.91
CA PRO A 319 -28.63 23.61 4.92
C PRO A 319 -27.62 22.48 5.13
N LEU A 320 -28.05 21.46 5.89
CA LEU A 320 -27.27 20.25 6.14
C LEU A 320 -27.71 19.11 5.21
N TRP A 321 -26.76 18.49 4.52
CA TRP A 321 -26.98 17.38 3.60
C TRP A 321 -26.25 16.13 4.06
N ILE A 322 -26.77 14.96 3.70
CA ILE A 322 -26.01 13.71 3.71
C ILE A 322 -25.60 13.44 2.28
N ALA A 323 -24.31 13.17 2.05
CA ALA A 323 -23.79 13.01 0.69
C ALA A 323 -22.88 11.78 0.56
N ASN A 324 -22.96 11.11 -0.62
CA ASN A 324 -22.22 9.88 -0.91
C ASN A 324 -20.73 10.13 -1.17
N TYR A 325 -20.33 11.36 -1.47
CA TYR A 325 -18.95 11.75 -1.77
C TYR A 325 -18.17 12.28 -0.56
N VAL A 326 -18.80 12.38 0.61
CA VAL A 326 -18.12 12.77 1.85
C VAL A 326 -17.51 11.55 2.51
N LEU A 327 -16.17 11.50 2.57
CA LEU A 327 -15.42 10.38 3.14
C LEU A 327 -15.29 10.50 4.65
N ASP A 328 -15.51 9.41 5.38
CA ASP A 328 -15.34 9.36 6.84
C ASP A 328 -13.86 9.53 7.25
N THR A 329 -12.95 9.13 6.37
CA THR A 329 -11.50 9.20 6.58
C THR A 329 -10.93 10.59 6.35
N TYR A 330 -11.69 11.50 5.73
CA TYR A 330 -11.26 12.87 5.49
C TYR A 330 -11.76 13.81 6.59
N GLY A 331 -10.83 14.33 7.38
CA GLY A 331 -11.12 15.24 8.49
C GLY A 331 -12.06 14.60 9.52
N THR A 332 -13.25 15.16 9.64
CA THR A 332 -14.29 14.73 10.60
C THR A 332 -15.47 14.03 9.94
N GLY A 333 -15.39 13.70 8.66
CA GLY A 333 -16.54 13.23 7.87
C GLY A 333 -17.59 14.33 7.62
N VAL A 334 -17.17 15.60 7.69
CA VAL A 334 -18.01 16.79 7.47
C VAL A 334 -17.29 17.74 6.53
N VAL A 335 -17.96 18.21 5.49
CA VAL A 335 -17.42 19.17 4.53
C VAL A 335 -18.35 20.36 4.35
N MET A 336 -17.81 21.51 3.95
CA MET A 336 -18.58 22.65 3.49
C MET A 336 -18.54 22.74 1.97
N GLY A 337 -19.67 23.00 1.34
CA GLY A 337 -19.77 23.23 -0.10
C GLY A 337 -19.95 24.69 -0.42
N CYS A 338 -19.25 25.18 -1.46
CA CYS A 338 -19.33 26.55 -1.95
C CYS A 338 -19.71 26.53 -3.42
N LEU A 339 -20.93 27.02 -3.73
CA LEU A 339 -21.46 27.07 -5.11
C LEU A 339 -21.08 28.36 -5.86
N LEU A 340 -20.49 29.35 -5.16
CA LEU A 340 -20.18 30.67 -5.73
C LEU A 340 -18.79 30.76 -6.38
N TYR A 341 -17.94 29.74 -6.21
CA TYR A 341 -16.67 29.69 -6.90
C TYR A 341 -16.80 28.83 -8.17
N THR A 342 -16.65 29.48 -9.29
CA THR A 342 -16.73 28.86 -10.62
C THR A 342 -15.65 27.81 -10.81
N SER A 343 -16.03 26.68 -11.36
CA SER A 343 -15.35 25.52 -11.95
C SER A 343 -13.99 25.06 -11.40
N ASP A 344 -12.97 25.90 -11.26
CA ASP A 344 -11.61 25.43 -10.94
C ASP A 344 -11.38 25.11 -9.46
N ALA A 345 -12.08 25.81 -8.54
CA ALA A 345 -11.94 25.56 -7.10
C ALA A 345 -12.84 24.43 -6.58
N ALA A 346 -13.94 24.14 -7.27
CA ALA A 346 -14.81 23.02 -6.91
C ALA A 346 -14.20 21.67 -7.32
N ASP A 347 -13.42 21.63 -8.39
CA ASP A 347 -12.73 20.41 -8.86
C ASP A 347 -11.53 20.00 -7.99
N GLU A 348 -10.85 20.95 -7.33
CA GLU A 348 -9.79 20.67 -6.37
C GLU A 348 -10.31 20.18 -5.01
N LEU A 349 -11.52 20.54 -4.62
CA LEU A 349 -12.15 20.09 -3.37
C LEU A 349 -12.78 18.69 -3.49
N CYS A 350 -12.82 18.15 -4.69
CA CYS A 350 -13.44 16.88 -5.02
C CYS A 350 -12.45 15.81 -5.52
N ARG A 351 -11.16 16.08 -5.45
CA ARG A 351 -10.08 15.10 -5.73
C ARG A 351 -9.45 14.53 -4.48
#